data_f0daf0f041344bcfbe6d31492650601c
#
_entry.id   f0daf0f041344bcfbe6d31492650601c
#
_cell.length_a   1.000
_cell.length_b   1.000
_cell.length_c   1.000
_cell.angle_alpha   90.00
_cell.angle_beta   90.00
_cell.angle_gamma   90.00
#
_symmetry.space_group_name_H-M   'P 1'
#
loop_
_entity.id
_entity.type
_entity.pdbx_description
1 polymer ?
#
loop_
_entity_poly.entity_id
_entity_poly.type
_entity_poly.pdbx_seq_one_letter_code
_entity_poly.pdbx_strand_id
1 'polypeptide(L)'
;PPGDEFSAGGINPALVGTLIITSIASLIAIPIGMGGGIYLAEYSKGGLFARFIRFGVNVLAGVPSIIAGVFIYALIVSTKIIFGSTYSGLAGGIALSILMLPSVIKTTDEGLKLVPDELRQASLGIGASMYTTILRITLPAAFRSIATGVVLGIARAAGETAPLIFTALFSYYYVSGFEDLFYEMGSLSVLIYNFALEPYDVQNKLAWAASFILVLSILFVNIFARILANITTKEKRT
;
A
#
# COMPACT_ATOMS: atom_id res chain seq x y z
N PRO A 1 -23.46 12.47 -6.83
CA PRO A 1 -23.34 13.89 -7.15
C PRO A 1 -22.63 14.62 -6.03
N PRO A 2 -21.87 15.68 -6.34
CA PRO A 2 -21.26 16.52 -5.33
C PRO A 2 -22.32 17.10 -4.40
N GLY A 3 -21.94 17.28 -3.13
CA GLY A 3 -22.80 17.97 -2.17
C GLY A 3 -22.84 19.49 -2.43
N ASP A 4 -23.90 20.13 -2.01
CA ASP A 4 -24.05 21.57 -1.93
C ASP A 4 -24.16 22.03 -0.48
N GLU A 5 -24.43 23.32 -0.25
CA GLU A 5 -24.60 23.89 1.09
C GLU A 5 -25.70 23.19 1.92
N PHE A 6 -26.68 22.58 1.26
CA PHE A 6 -27.83 21.92 1.87
C PHE A 6 -27.76 20.41 1.84
N SER A 7 -26.89 19.85 1.00
CA SER A 7 -26.74 18.40 0.81
C SER A 7 -25.26 18.02 0.73
N ALA A 8 -24.79 17.21 1.67
CA ALA A 8 -23.41 16.75 1.68
C ALA A 8 -23.03 15.83 0.51
N GLY A 9 -23.99 15.40 -0.30
CA GLY A 9 -23.74 14.38 -1.33
C GLY A 9 -23.43 13.01 -0.74
N GLY A 10 -22.72 12.19 -1.50
CA GLY A 10 -22.35 10.83 -1.09
C GLY A 10 -20.83 10.62 -1.03
N ILE A 11 -20.40 9.69 -0.20
CA ILE A 11 -18.97 9.30 -0.04
C ILE A 11 -18.51 8.23 -1.04
N ASN A 12 -19.43 7.68 -1.84
CA ASN A 12 -19.19 6.51 -2.67
C ASN A 12 -18.06 6.72 -3.71
N PRO A 13 -17.98 7.85 -4.45
CA PRO A 13 -16.87 8.10 -5.37
C PRO A 13 -15.51 8.06 -4.65
N ALA A 14 -15.42 8.68 -3.48
CA ALA A 14 -14.20 8.70 -2.68
C ALA A 14 -13.83 7.31 -2.11
N LEU A 15 -14.82 6.49 -1.77
CA LEU A 15 -14.60 5.13 -1.31
C LEU A 15 -14.05 4.25 -2.44
N VAL A 16 -14.65 4.31 -3.63
CA VAL A 16 -14.19 3.60 -4.82
C VAL A 16 -12.79 4.05 -5.21
N GLY A 17 -12.54 5.36 -5.22
CA GLY A 17 -11.22 5.90 -5.54
C GLY A 17 -10.15 5.47 -4.52
N THR A 18 -10.47 5.41 -3.22
CA THR A 18 -9.56 4.85 -2.20
C THR A 18 -9.19 3.41 -2.54
N LEU A 19 -10.16 2.58 -2.88
CA LEU A 19 -9.90 1.17 -3.25
C LEU A 19 -9.01 1.07 -4.49
N ILE A 20 -9.27 1.88 -5.51
CA ILE A 20 -8.49 1.87 -6.75
C ILE A 20 -7.06 2.34 -6.49
N ILE A 21 -6.87 3.51 -5.87
CA ILE A 21 -5.54 4.08 -5.61
C ILE A 21 -4.72 3.13 -4.73
N THR A 22 -5.33 2.57 -3.68
CA THR A 22 -4.66 1.60 -2.79
C THR A 22 -4.34 0.30 -3.51
N SER A 23 -5.19 -0.15 -4.43
CA SER A 23 -4.92 -1.33 -5.26
C SER A 23 -3.74 -1.10 -6.19
N ILE A 24 -3.66 0.05 -6.86
CA ILE A 24 -2.51 0.43 -7.70
C ILE A 24 -1.23 0.44 -6.87
N ALA A 25 -1.26 1.09 -5.70
CA ALA A 25 -0.12 1.12 -4.78
C ALA A 25 0.33 -0.28 -4.37
N SER A 26 -0.62 -1.17 -4.07
CA SER A 26 -0.37 -2.56 -3.67
C SER A 26 0.23 -3.39 -4.81
N LEU A 27 -0.31 -3.25 -6.02
CA LEU A 27 0.19 -3.93 -7.22
C LEU A 27 1.65 -3.57 -7.55
N ILE A 28 2.08 -2.36 -7.21
CA ILE A 28 3.46 -1.92 -7.40
C ILE A 28 4.33 -2.33 -6.20
N ALA A 29 3.89 -1.99 -4.98
CA ALA A 29 4.71 -2.13 -3.79
C ALA A 29 4.91 -3.58 -3.34
N ILE A 30 3.89 -4.44 -3.49
CA ILE A 30 3.99 -5.83 -3.01
C ILE A 30 5.01 -6.63 -3.82
N PRO A 31 4.95 -6.72 -5.16
CA PRO A 31 5.94 -7.50 -5.91
C PRO A 31 7.37 -6.97 -5.73
N ILE A 32 7.56 -5.65 -5.81
CA ILE A 32 8.88 -5.03 -5.68
C ILE A 32 9.41 -5.20 -4.25
N GLY A 33 8.56 -4.96 -3.25
CA GLY A 33 8.92 -5.06 -1.84
C GLY A 33 9.22 -6.49 -1.42
N MET A 34 8.42 -7.47 -1.86
CA MET A 34 8.70 -8.89 -1.62
C MET A 34 9.98 -9.33 -2.32
N GLY A 35 10.19 -8.95 -3.58
CA GLY A 35 11.43 -9.24 -4.30
C GLY A 35 12.66 -8.68 -3.59
N GLY A 36 12.59 -7.41 -3.14
CA GLY A 36 13.64 -6.78 -2.34
C GLY A 36 13.90 -7.49 -1.01
N GLY A 37 12.84 -7.85 -0.28
CA GLY A 37 12.95 -8.58 0.99
C GLY A 37 13.53 -9.99 0.82
N ILE A 38 13.10 -10.73 -0.22
CA ILE A 38 13.66 -12.05 -0.56
C ILE A 38 15.16 -11.92 -0.90
N TYR A 39 15.53 -10.93 -1.71
CA TYR A 39 16.94 -10.68 -2.01
C TYR A 39 17.75 -10.44 -0.74
N LEU A 40 17.25 -9.59 0.16
CA LEU A 40 17.94 -9.25 1.41
C LEU A 40 18.08 -10.43 2.37
N ALA A 41 17.07 -11.31 2.45
CA ALA A 41 17.08 -12.45 3.35
C ALA A 41 17.88 -13.64 2.80
N GLU A 42 17.67 -13.99 1.53
CA GLU A 42 18.11 -15.28 0.98
C GLU A 42 19.39 -15.16 0.12
N TYR A 43 19.60 -14.03 -0.58
CA TYR A 43 20.71 -13.91 -1.54
C TYR A 43 21.86 -13.03 -1.06
N SER A 44 21.61 -12.04 -0.22
CA SER A 44 22.55 -10.95 -0.01
C SER A 44 23.78 -11.27 0.83
N LYS A 45 23.75 -12.35 1.64
CA LYS A 45 24.82 -12.75 2.58
C LYS A 45 25.46 -11.57 3.36
N GLY A 46 24.74 -10.47 3.53
CA GLY A 46 25.21 -9.28 4.27
C GLY A 46 26.19 -8.36 3.52
N GLY A 47 26.32 -8.48 2.20
CA GLY A 47 27.21 -7.65 1.37
C GLY A 47 26.91 -6.15 1.42
N LEU A 48 27.84 -5.32 0.90
CA LEU A 48 27.71 -3.85 0.90
C LEU A 48 26.42 -3.35 0.25
N PHE A 49 26.02 -3.97 -0.85
CA PHE A 49 24.77 -3.61 -1.56
C PHE A 49 23.53 -3.87 -0.70
N ALA A 50 23.49 -4.98 0.03
CA ALA A 50 22.39 -5.24 0.96
C ALA A 50 22.33 -4.23 2.12
N ARG A 51 23.50 -3.81 2.63
CA ARG A 51 23.56 -2.73 3.65
C ARG A 51 23.04 -1.43 3.10
N PHE A 52 23.37 -1.09 1.86
CA PHE A 52 22.86 0.10 1.18
C PHE A 52 21.35 0.06 1.00
N ILE A 53 20.78 -1.08 0.55
CA ILE A 53 19.33 -1.25 0.44
C ILE A 53 18.65 -1.11 1.81
N ARG A 54 19.15 -1.79 2.85
CA ARG A 54 18.59 -1.68 4.22
C ARG A 54 18.66 -0.24 4.74
N PHE A 55 19.76 0.46 4.49
CA PHE A 55 19.87 1.87 4.82
C PHE A 55 18.81 2.71 4.09
N GLY A 56 18.67 2.57 2.78
CA GLY A 56 17.66 3.25 1.99
C GLY A 56 16.23 2.98 2.46
N VAL A 57 15.92 1.71 2.76
CA VAL A 57 14.61 1.30 3.32
C VAL A 57 14.36 1.97 4.68
N ASN A 58 15.38 2.08 5.53
CA ASN A 58 15.24 2.76 6.83
C ASN A 58 15.04 4.26 6.67
N VAL A 59 15.76 4.89 5.75
CA VAL A 59 15.59 6.31 5.42
C VAL A 59 14.17 6.56 4.90
N LEU A 60 13.71 5.79 3.90
CA LEU A 60 12.36 5.91 3.34
C LEU A 60 11.26 5.72 4.40
N ALA A 61 11.46 4.81 5.35
CA ALA A 61 10.50 4.60 6.43
C ALA A 61 10.37 5.80 7.37
N GLY A 62 11.39 6.67 7.43
CA GLY A 62 11.41 7.90 8.23
C GLY A 62 10.99 9.15 7.47
N VAL A 63 10.80 9.08 6.15
CA VAL A 63 10.39 10.23 5.33
C VAL A 63 8.94 10.61 5.64
N PRO A 64 8.63 11.89 5.92
CA PRO A 64 7.26 12.36 6.02
C PRO A 64 6.48 12.09 4.73
N SER A 65 5.25 11.59 4.85
CA SER A 65 4.44 11.18 3.70
C SER A 65 4.16 12.32 2.70
N ILE A 66 4.10 13.55 3.19
CA ILE A 66 3.96 14.74 2.35
C ILE A 66 5.12 14.90 1.35
N ILE A 67 6.35 14.57 1.77
CA ILE A 67 7.54 14.66 0.89
C ILE A 67 7.43 13.66 -0.26
N ALA A 68 6.94 12.45 -0.02
CA ALA A 68 6.69 11.48 -1.09
C ALA A 68 5.66 12.02 -2.09
N GLY A 69 4.59 12.67 -1.61
CA GLY A 69 3.59 13.32 -2.45
C GLY A 69 4.19 14.44 -3.32
N VAL A 70 4.94 15.36 -2.71
CA VAL A 70 5.60 16.47 -3.42
C VAL A 70 6.64 15.96 -4.43
N PHE A 71 7.37 14.90 -4.08
CA PHE A 71 8.34 14.28 -4.98
C PHE A 71 7.66 13.71 -6.23
N ILE A 72 6.58 12.97 -6.07
CA ILE A 72 5.80 12.43 -7.21
C ILE A 72 5.10 13.55 -7.98
N TYR A 73 4.63 14.60 -7.30
CA TYR A 73 4.13 15.79 -7.95
C TYR A 73 5.20 16.37 -8.90
N ALA A 74 6.40 16.59 -8.41
CA ALA A 74 7.48 17.16 -9.22
C ALA A 74 7.89 16.26 -10.40
N LEU A 75 7.91 14.93 -10.20
CA LEU A 75 8.36 13.99 -11.24
C LEU A 75 7.28 13.67 -12.28
N ILE A 76 6.03 13.56 -11.87
CA ILE A 76 4.95 13.00 -12.69
C ILE A 76 3.93 14.07 -13.06
N VAL A 77 3.37 14.76 -12.05
CA VAL A 77 2.26 15.68 -12.23
C VAL A 77 2.71 16.94 -12.96
N SER A 78 3.81 17.57 -12.51
CA SER A 78 4.30 18.82 -13.12
C SER A 78 4.92 18.61 -14.51
N THR A 79 5.53 17.46 -14.74
CA THR A 79 6.16 17.12 -16.02
C THR A 79 5.20 16.57 -17.06
N LYS A 80 3.98 16.20 -16.65
CA LYS A 80 2.94 15.59 -17.50
C LYS A 80 3.44 14.34 -18.27
N ILE A 81 4.39 13.59 -17.69
CA ILE A 81 4.99 12.41 -18.31
C ILE A 81 3.95 11.32 -18.56
N ILE A 82 2.94 11.19 -17.69
CA ILE A 82 1.89 10.19 -17.83
C ILE A 82 0.76 10.76 -18.71
N PHE A 83 0.79 10.44 -19.98
CA PHE A 83 -0.26 10.71 -20.98
C PHE A 83 -0.75 12.18 -21.02
N GLY A 84 0.09 13.14 -20.64
CA GLY A 84 -0.26 14.56 -20.61
C GLY A 84 -1.19 14.96 -19.47
N SER A 85 -1.59 14.01 -18.61
CA SER A 85 -2.38 14.31 -17.43
C SER A 85 -1.57 15.01 -16.35
N THR A 86 -2.25 15.87 -15.60
CA THR A 86 -1.69 16.52 -14.42
C THR A 86 -1.91 15.63 -13.19
N TYR A 87 -2.97 15.88 -12.42
CA TYR A 87 -3.35 15.04 -11.28
C TYR A 87 -4.02 13.74 -11.76
N SER A 88 -3.74 12.62 -11.08
CA SER A 88 -4.33 11.34 -11.48
C SER A 88 -4.32 10.32 -10.34
N GLY A 89 -5.29 9.41 -10.37
CA GLY A 89 -5.33 8.27 -9.46
C GLY A 89 -4.07 7.40 -9.56
N LEU A 90 -3.49 7.30 -10.76
CA LEU A 90 -2.24 6.58 -11.00
C LEU A 90 -1.06 7.23 -10.28
N ALA A 91 -0.91 8.57 -10.37
CA ALA A 91 0.13 9.30 -9.65
C ALA A 91 -0.03 9.13 -8.12
N GLY A 92 -1.28 9.14 -7.63
CA GLY A 92 -1.60 8.83 -6.24
C GLY A 92 -1.16 7.43 -5.82
N GLY A 93 -1.47 6.42 -6.65
CA GLY A 93 -1.06 5.04 -6.42
C GLY A 93 0.46 4.86 -6.39
N ILE A 94 1.19 5.54 -7.29
CA ILE A 94 2.67 5.54 -7.29
C ILE A 94 3.21 6.19 -6.01
N ALA A 95 2.66 7.33 -5.59
CA ALA A 95 3.09 8.00 -4.37
C ALA A 95 2.88 7.12 -3.13
N LEU A 96 1.72 6.46 -3.01
CA LEU A 96 1.45 5.53 -1.93
C LEU A 96 2.33 4.28 -1.99
N SER A 97 2.68 3.79 -3.19
CA SER A 97 3.55 2.63 -3.34
C SER A 97 4.94 2.87 -2.73
N ILE A 98 5.49 4.07 -2.89
CA ILE A 98 6.78 4.45 -2.28
C ILE A 98 6.71 4.37 -0.75
N LEU A 99 5.60 4.77 -0.16
CA LEU A 99 5.39 4.70 1.30
C LEU A 99 5.18 3.26 1.81
N MET A 100 4.60 2.40 0.96
CA MET A 100 4.39 0.98 1.29
C MET A 100 5.68 0.14 1.18
N LEU A 101 6.56 0.46 0.23
CA LEU A 101 7.77 -0.32 -0.06
C LEU A 101 8.60 -0.66 1.18
N PRO A 102 8.97 0.29 2.07
CA PRO A 102 9.77 -0.01 3.25
C PRO A 102 9.12 -1.04 4.17
N SER A 103 7.80 -0.96 4.35
CA SER A 103 7.05 -1.88 5.18
C SER A 103 7.10 -3.29 4.61
N VAL A 104 6.81 -3.45 3.30
CA VAL A 104 6.79 -4.76 2.63
C VAL A 104 8.19 -5.38 2.59
N ILE A 105 9.24 -4.59 2.28
CA ILE A 105 10.62 -5.07 2.26
C ILE A 105 11.03 -5.59 3.65
N LYS A 106 10.80 -4.79 4.70
CA LYS A 106 11.19 -5.15 6.07
C LYS A 106 10.48 -6.40 6.56
N THR A 107 9.16 -6.45 6.41
CA THR A 107 8.39 -7.60 6.88
C THR A 107 8.70 -8.88 6.10
N THR A 108 9.08 -8.77 4.83
CA THR A 108 9.55 -9.90 4.03
C THR A 108 10.94 -10.35 4.48
N ASP A 109 11.92 -9.44 4.62
CA ASP A 109 13.28 -9.74 5.10
C ASP A 109 13.24 -10.37 6.51
N GLU A 110 12.49 -9.78 7.43
CA GLU A 110 12.35 -10.26 8.80
C GLU A 110 11.58 -11.60 8.87
N GLY A 111 10.48 -11.71 8.12
CA GLY A 111 9.67 -12.93 8.09
C GLY A 111 10.44 -14.13 7.56
N LEU A 112 11.25 -13.96 6.53
CA LEU A 112 12.11 -15.03 5.99
C LEU A 112 13.24 -15.40 6.95
N LYS A 113 13.81 -14.47 7.69
CA LYS A 113 14.82 -14.74 8.71
C LYS A 113 14.33 -15.57 9.91
N LEU A 114 13.02 -15.55 10.16
CA LEU A 114 12.42 -16.40 11.21
C LEU A 114 12.30 -17.88 10.81
N VAL A 115 12.48 -18.20 9.54
CA VAL A 115 12.43 -19.58 9.07
C VAL A 115 13.75 -20.29 9.49
N PRO A 116 13.68 -21.45 10.16
CA PRO A 116 14.87 -22.19 10.58
C PRO A 116 15.78 -22.58 9.42
N ASP A 117 17.10 -22.46 9.61
CA ASP A 117 18.07 -22.78 8.57
C ASP A 117 18.14 -24.29 8.24
N GLU A 118 17.72 -25.14 9.18
CA GLU A 118 17.61 -26.59 8.98
C GLU A 118 16.66 -26.93 7.82
N LEU A 119 15.57 -26.18 7.65
CA LEU A 119 14.64 -26.40 6.54
C LEU A 119 15.30 -26.06 5.19
N ARG A 120 16.14 -25.02 5.15
CA ARG A 120 16.90 -24.66 3.95
C ARG A 120 17.94 -25.74 3.61
N GLN A 121 18.72 -26.17 4.62
CA GLN A 121 19.74 -27.16 4.47
C GLN A 121 19.16 -28.52 4.07
N ALA A 122 18.04 -28.94 4.67
CA ALA A 122 17.37 -30.20 4.32
C ALA A 122 16.90 -30.17 2.85
N SER A 123 16.35 -29.07 2.39
CA SER A 123 15.93 -28.92 0.99
C SER A 123 17.11 -28.99 0.01
N LEU A 124 18.19 -28.29 0.31
CA LEU A 124 19.39 -28.28 -0.51
C LEU A 124 20.07 -29.66 -0.48
N GLY A 125 20.06 -30.38 0.67
CA GLY A 125 20.62 -31.71 0.86
C GLY A 125 19.95 -32.78 0.00
N ILE A 126 18.65 -32.65 -0.32
CA ILE A 126 17.96 -33.55 -1.24
C ILE A 126 18.08 -33.11 -2.72
N GLY A 127 18.95 -32.12 -3.02
CA GLY A 127 19.24 -31.66 -4.38
C GLY A 127 18.32 -30.60 -4.92
N ALA A 128 17.47 -29.96 -4.10
CA ALA A 128 16.64 -28.83 -4.56
C ALA A 128 17.51 -27.60 -4.84
N SER A 129 17.13 -26.83 -5.88
CA SER A 129 17.79 -25.54 -6.16
C SER A 129 17.40 -24.50 -5.12
N MET A 130 18.22 -23.45 -4.94
CA MET A 130 17.94 -22.32 -4.07
C MET A 130 16.57 -21.67 -4.41
N TYR A 131 16.27 -21.51 -5.69
CA TYR A 131 14.99 -20.98 -6.17
C TYR A 131 13.80 -21.85 -5.72
N THR A 132 13.93 -23.18 -5.85
CA THR A 132 12.88 -24.12 -5.42
C THR A 132 12.71 -24.08 -3.90
N THR A 133 13.81 -24.01 -3.15
CA THR A 133 13.81 -23.90 -1.68
C THR A 133 13.05 -22.62 -1.26
N ILE A 134 13.35 -21.50 -1.89
CA ILE A 134 12.67 -20.23 -1.58
C ILE A 134 11.17 -20.31 -1.86
N LEU A 135 10.78 -20.72 -3.05
CA LEU A 135 9.38 -20.69 -3.44
C LEU A 135 8.50 -21.75 -2.75
N ARG A 136 9.06 -22.94 -2.49
CA ARG A 136 8.27 -24.06 -1.97
C ARG A 136 8.41 -24.29 -0.46
N ILE A 137 9.43 -23.75 0.17
CA ILE A 137 9.71 -23.99 1.58
C ILE A 137 9.76 -22.69 2.37
N THR A 138 10.72 -21.79 2.11
CA THR A 138 10.93 -20.63 2.99
C THR A 138 9.82 -19.57 2.85
N LEU A 139 9.40 -19.28 1.63
CA LEU A 139 8.33 -18.29 1.38
C LEU A 139 6.97 -18.76 1.95
N PRO A 140 6.52 -20.02 1.75
CA PRO A 140 5.31 -20.51 2.39
C PRO A 140 5.43 -20.61 3.92
N ALA A 141 6.60 -20.91 4.47
CA ALA A 141 6.81 -20.92 5.92
C ALA A 141 6.73 -19.52 6.53
N ALA A 142 7.24 -18.49 5.84
CA ALA A 142 7.18 -17.09 6.24
C ALA A 142 5.87 -16.39 5.90
N PHE A 143 4.95 -17.04 5.17
CA PHE A 143 3.78 -16.42 4.57
C PHE A 143 2.95 -15.61 5.58
N ARG A 144 2.71 -16.12 6.79
CA ARG A 144 1.91 -15.43 7.81
C ARG A 144 2.55 -14.09 8.23
N SER A 145 3.85 -14.06 8.44
CA SER A 145 4.58 -12.85 8.81
C SER A 145 4.52 -11.82 7.68
N ILE A 146 4.82 -12.26 6.46
CA ILE A 146 4.80 -11.41 5.25
C ILE A 146 3.40 -10.86 4.99
N ALA A 147 2.38 -11.72 5.00
CA ALA A 147 0.99 -11.31 4.78
C ALA A 147 0.52 -10.26 5.80
N THR A 148 0.89 -10.44 7.09
CA THR A 148 0.56 -9.46 8.13
C THR A 148 1.19 -8.10 7.84
N GLY A 149 2.45 -8.07 7.42
CA GLY A 149 3.14 -6.82 7.08
C GLY A 149 2.58 -6.14 5.83
N VAL A 150 2.24 -6.93 4.81
CA VAL A 150 1.60 -6.43 3.59
C VAL A 150 0.25 -5.77 3.91
N VAL A 151 -0.59 -6.44 4.70
CA VAL A 151 -1.91 -5.90 5.10
C VAL A 151 -1.77 -4.63 5.92
N LEU A 152 -0.79 -4.57 6.82
CA LEU A 152 -0.51 -3.36 7.58
C LEU A 152 -0.08 -2.20 6.67
N GLY A 153 0.73 -2.50 5.64
CA GLY A 153 1.11 -1.54 4.60
C GLY A 153 -0.09 -1.01 3.81
N ILE A 154 -1.01 -1.90 3.39
CA ILE A 154 -2.25 -1.55 2.70
C ILE A 154 -3.14 -0.67 3.58
N ALA A 155 -3.34 -1.06 4.84
CA ALA A 155 -4.16 -0.32 5.79
C ALA A 155 -3.62 1.10 6.03
N ARG A 156 -2.29 1.24 6.12
CA ARG A 156 -1.63 2.54 6.22
C ARG A 156 -1.87 3.37 4.96
N ALA A 157 -1.62 2.81 3.78
CA ALA A 157 -1.79 3.51 2.51
C ALA A 157 -3.23 4.00 2.29
N ALA A 158 -4.23 3.20 2.68
CA ALA A 158 -5.65 3.57 2.56
C ALA A 158 -6.04 4.78 3.42
N GLY A 159 -5.30 5.05 4.51
CA GLY A 159 -5.53 6.20 5.39
C GLY A 159 -4.68 7.43 5.08
N GLU A 160 -3.74 7.35 4.15
CA GLU A 160 -2.84 8.48 3.83
C GLU A 160 -3.59 9.59 3.08
N THR A 161 -3.40 10.83 3.54
CA THR A 161 -4.04 12.02 2.97
C THR A 161 -3.03 12.90 2.25
N ALA A 162 -1.92 13.24 2.92
CA ALA A 162 -0.99 14.25 2.45
C ALA A 162 -0.41 13.99 1.05
N PRO A 163 0.05 12.79 0.68
CA PRO A 163 0.56 12.55 -0.66
C PRO A 163 -0.52 12.65 -1.74
N LEU A 164 -1.77 12.30 -1.41
CA LEU A 164 -2.87 12.30 -2.38
C LEU A 164 -3.34 13.71 -2.75
N ILE A 165 -3.26 14.66 -1.84
CA ILE A 165 -3.56 16.07 -2.12
C ILE A 165 -2.67 16.61 -3.24
N PHE A 166 -1.40 16.15 -3.33
CA PHE A 166 -0.45 16.61 -4.35
C PHE A 166 -0.45 15.76 -5.62
N THR A 167 -1.08 14.59 -5.63
CA THR A 167 -0.94 13.65 -6.75
C THR A 167 -2.25 13.24 -7.39
N ALA A 168 -3.25 12.83 -6.60
CA ALA A 168 -4.57 12.45 -7.08
C ALA A 168 -5.57 13.61 -7.04
N LEU A 169 -5.28 14.65 -6.22
CA LEU A 169 -6.18 15.74 -5.92
C LEU A 169 -7.50 15.22 -5.34
N PHE A 170 -8.63 15.78 -5.79
CA PHE A 170 -9.96 15.34 -5.37
C PHE A 170 -10.97 15.51 -6.48
N SER A 171 -11.79 14.49 -6.72
CA SER A 171 -12.89 14.53 -7.69
C SER A 171 -14.14 13.89 -7.09
N TYR A 172 -15.31 14.48 -7.38
CA TYR A 172 -16.61 13.93 -7.00
C TYR A 172 -17.19 12.97 -8.04
N TYR A 173 -16.54 12.85 -9.19
CA TYR A 173 -17.03 12.02 -10.27
C TYR A 173 -16.75 10.53 -10.00
N TYR A 174 -17.67 9.68 -10.49
CA TYR A 174 -17.47 8.24 -10.44
C TYR A 174 -16.43 7.80 -11.47
N VAL A 175 -15.62 6.86 -11.06
CA VAL A 175 -14.74 6.13 -11.98
C VAL A 175 -15.60 5.18 -12.80
N SER A 176 -15.69 5.40 -14.10
CA SER A 176 -16.50 4.61 -15.03
C SER A 176 -15.66 3.75 -15.97
N GLY A 177 -14.38 4.06 -16.14
CA GLY A 177 -13.51 3.32 -17.05
C GLY A 177 -12.04 3.36 -16.65
N PHE A 178 -11.24 2.62 -17.40
CA PHE A 178 -9.79 2.57 -17.18
C PHE A 178 -9.11 3.92 -17.46
N GLU A 179 -9.68 4.74 -18.34
CA GLU A 179 -9.17 6.06 -18.67
C GLU A 179 -9.22 7.01 -17.47
N ASP A 180 -10.19 6.82 -16.57
CA ASP A 180 -10.36 7.65 -15.38
C ASP A 180 -9.20 7.53 -14.38
N LEU A 181 -8.37 6.48 -14.50
CA LEU A 181 -7.15 6.34 -13.71
C LEU A 181 -6.13 7.46 -13.97
N PHE A 182 -6.21 8.09 -15.14
CA PHE A 182 -5.32 9.16 -15.58
C PHE A 182 -5.86 10.56 -15.26
N TYR A 183 -7.00 10.65 -14.60
CA TYR A 183 -7.62 11.89 -14.16
C TYR A 183 -7.68 11.98 -12.64
N GLU A 184 -8.07 13.14 -12.15
CA GLU A 184 -8.30 13.41 -10.73
C GLU A 184 -9.24 12.39 -10.11
N MET A 185 -8.84 11.85 -8.96
CA MET A 185 -9.59 10.79 -8.29
C MET A 185 -9.79 11.09 -6.83
N GLY A 186 -11.05 11.11 -6.39
CA GLY A 186 -11.39 11.30 -4.98
C GLY A 186 -10.90 10.14 -4.12
N SER A 187 -10.38 10.45 -2.93
CA SER A 187 -10.12 9.48 -1.89
C SER A 187 -10.85 9.84 -0.61
N LEU A 188 -11.16 8.83 0.20
CA LEU A 188 -11.94 9.02 1.43
C LEU A 188 -11.18 9.90 2.44
N SER A 189 -9.86 9.73 2.53
CA SER A 189 -8.99 10.53 3.39
C SER A 189 -8.94 12.01 2.97
N VAL A 190 -8.89 12.30 1.68
CA VAL A 190 -8.91 13.68 1.15
C VAL A 190 -10.31 14.29 1.26
N LEU A 191 -11.38 13.49 1.06
CA LEU A 191 -12.76 13.94 1.30
C LEU A 191 -12.93 14.38 2.76
N ILE A 192 -12.49 13.56 3.71
CA ILE A 192 -12.55 13.89 5.14
C ILE A 192 -11.81 15.20 5.42
N TYR A 193 -10.61 15.36 4.86
CA TYR A 193 -9.81 16.57 5.04
C TYR A 193 -10.54 17.81 4.50
N ASN A 194 -11.04 17.76 3.27
CA ASN A 194 -11.73 18.87 2.64
C ASN A 194 -13.00 19.25 3.43
N PHE A 195 -13.85 18.29 3.73
CA PHE A 195 -15.15 18.55 4.38
C PHE A 195 -15.03 18.92 5.86
N ALA A 196 -13.95 18.51 6.53
CA ALA A 196 -13.67 18.94 7.90
C ALA A 196 -13.28 20.43 7.99
N LEU A 197 -12.80 21.02 6.89
CA LEU A 197 -12.39 22.43 6.82
C LEU A 197 -13.52 23.35 6.31
N GLU A 198 -14.60 22.79 5.77
CA GLU A 198 -15.71 23.56 5.28
C GLU A 198 -16.55 24.15 6.44
N PRO A 199 -17.11 25.37 6.27
CA PRO A 199 -17.88 26.02 7.31
C PRO A 199 -19.31 25.47 7.47
N TYR A 200 -19.70 24.48 6.68
CA TYR A 200 -21.06 23.95 6.64
C TYR A 200 -21.23 22.72 7.52
N ASP A 201 -22.18 22.76 8.47
CA ASP A 201 -22.47 21.66 9.40
C ASP A 201 -22.76 20.32 8.70
N VAL A 202 -23.40 20.36 7.55
CA VAL A 202 -23.77 19.16 6.79
C VAL A 202 -22.53 18.44 6.29
N GLN A 203 -21.57 19.16 5.73
CA GLN A 203 -20.31 18.60 5.23
C GLN A 203 -19.44 18.11 6.37
N ASN A 204 -19.39 18.85 7.49
CA ASN A 204 -18.67 18.46 8.68
C ASN A 204 -19.20 17.14 9.28
N LYS A 205 -20.53 16.98 9.37
CA LYS A 205 -21.16 15.72 9.79
C LYS A 205 -20.83 14.57 8.84
N LEU A 206 -20.77 14.83 7.52
CA LEU A 206 -20.36 13.82 6.54
C LEU A 206 -18.90 13.44 6.72
N ALA A 207 -17.99 14.39 7.02
CA ALA A 207 -16.59 14.10 7.32
C ALA A 207 -16.44 13.17 8.53
N TRP A 208 -17.22 13.38 9.61
CA TRP A 208 -17.25 12.48 10.75
C TRP A 208 -17.74 11.07 10.39
N ALA A 209 -18.83 10.98 9.62
CA ALA A 209 -19.36 9.70 9.15
C ALA A 209 -18.35 8.97 8.24
N ALA A 210 -17.72 9.69 7.31
CA ALA A 210 -16.68 9.16 6.43
C ALA A 210 -15.44 8.67 7.20
N SER A 211 -15.03 9.41 8.24
CA SER A 211 -13.94 9.00 9.14
C SER A 211 -14.25 7.69 9.84
N PHE A 212 -15.47 7.54 10.36
CA PHE A 212 -15.92 6.32 11.00
C PHE A 212 -15.90 5.13 10.03
N ILE A 213 -16.41 5.33 8.81
CA ILE A 213 -16.41 4.31 7.76
C ILE A 213 -14.99 3.93 7.35
N LEU A 214 -14.07 4.89 7.21
CA LEU A 214 -12.66 4.63 6.90
C LEU A 214 -12.01 3.75 7.97
N VAL A 215 -12.16 4.11 9.24
CA VAL A 215 -11.61 3.33 10.37
C VAL A 215 -12.18 1.92 10.41
N LEU A 216 -13.51 1.77 10.26
CA LEU A 216 -14.16 0.46 10.21
C LEU A 216 -13.67 -0.39 9.02
N SER A 217 -13.53 0.24 7.83
CA SER A 217 -13.05 -0.47 6.64
C SER A 217 -11.62 -0.98 6.84
N ILE A 218 -10.72 -0.15 7.38
CA ILE A 218 -9.35 -0.55 7.70
C ILE A 218 -9.33 -1.66 8.75
N LEU A 219 -10.13 -1.56 9.81
CA LEU A 219 -10.23 -2.58 10.85
C LEU A 219 -10.73 -3.91 10.25
N PHE A 220 -11.77 -3.86 9.42
CA PHE A 220 -12.33 -5.03 8.76
C PHE A 220 -11.29 -5.73 7.86
N VAL A 221 -10.59 -4.97 7.02
CA VAL A 221 -9.51 -5.49 6.16
C VAL A 221 -8.43 -6.16 7.00
N ASN A 222 -7.99 -5.52 8.09
CA ASN A 222 -6.97 -6.09 8.98
C ASN A 222 -7.42 -7.40 9.65
N ILE A 223 -8.64 -7.45 10.17
CA ILE A 223 -9.21 -8.66 10.81
C ILE A 223 -9.34 -9.78 9.77
N PHE A 224 -9.93 -9.48 8.62
CA PHE A 224 -10.14 -10.44 7.54
C PHE A 224 -8.83 -11.05 7.05
N ALA A 225 -7.83 -10.22 6.81
CA ALA A 225 -6.52 -10.70 6.37
C ALA A 225 -5.81 -11.57 7.43
N ARG A 226 -5.94 -11.25 8.73
CA ARG A 226 -5.42 -12.10 9.80
C ARG A 226 -6.13 -13.46 9.88
N ILE A 227 -7.43 -13.48 9.68
CA ILE A 227 -8.21 -14.73 9.65
C ILE A 227 -7.75 -15.59 8.46
N LEU A 228 -7.65 -15.01 7.27
CA LEU A 228 -7.18 -15.73 6.07
C LEU A 228 -5.76 -16.29 6.26
N ALA A 229 -4.83 -15.49 6.77
CA ALA A 229 -3.46 -15.94 7.06
C ALA A 229 -3.42 -17.10 8.06
N ASN A 230 -4.34 -17.14 9.03
CA ASN A 230 -4.45 -18.23 10.00
C ASN A 230 -5.00 -19.52 9.39
N ILE A 231 -6.01 -19.42 8.53
CA ILE A 231 -6.66 -20.60 7.89
C ILE A 231 -5.64 -21.26 6.94
N THR A 232 -5.01 -20.49 6.07
CA THR A 232 -4.04 -21.01 5.08
C THR A 232 -2.86 -21.72 5.72
N THR A 233 -2.53 -21.40 6.97
CA THR A 233 -1.41 -22.04 7.69
C THR A 233 -1.85 -23.30 8.43
N LYS A 234 -3.13 -23.46 8.79
CA LYS A 234 -3.65 -24.67 9.43
C LYS A 234 -3.73 -25.86 8.45
N GLU A 235 -4.18 -25.63 7.23
CA GLU A 235 -4.29 -26.66 6.19
C GLU A 235 -2.97 -27.33 5.81
N LYS A 236 -1.84 -26.64 5.97
CA LYS A 236 -0.51 -27.19 5.66
C LYS A 236 0.15 -27.97 6.81
N ARG A 237 -0.52 -28.08 7.97
CA ARG A 237 -0.04 -28.84 9.14
C ARG A 237 -0.74 -30.19 9.33
N THR A 238 -1.77 -30.47 8.57
CA THR A 238 -2.43 -31.79 8.43
C THR A 238 -1.96 -32.46 7.15
#